data_0f7a9dacb5f4c4fc9cda6dd367e7f88f
#
_entry.id   0f7a9dacb5f4c4fc9cda6dd367e7f88f
#
_cell.length_a   1.000
_cell.length_b   1.000
_cell.length_c   1.000
_cell.angle_alpha   90.00
_cell.angle_beta   90.00
_cell.angle_gamma   90.00
#
_symmetry.space_group_name_H-M   'P 1'
#
loop_
_entity.id
_entity.type
_entity.pdbx_description
1 polymer ?
#
loop_
_entity_poly.entity_id
_entity_poly.type
_entity_poly.pdbx_seq_one_letter_code
_entity_poly.pdbx_strand_id
1 'polypeptide(L)'
;YQDLQEEYAIIVKHHPFVGNRSKIDKKYKDFIIDLSDHSELNDLLFVTDVLITDYSSVVFEASLLNIPMILYAFDLDKYISSRGFYYEYEDMAPGKIVGNYKSLVDSIRNEDWENDKLEEFKKRFFDDLDGKSAQRTVDLIESCLKK
;
A
#
# COMPACT_ATOMS: atom_id res chain seq x y z
N TYR A 1 13.75 13.94 5.57
CA TYR A 1 13.44 14.97 6.56
C TYR A 1 13.50 16.36 5.93
N GLN A 2 14.68 16.81 5.47
CA GLN A 2 14.86 18.15 4.90
C GLN A 2 13.94 18.46 3.71
N ASP A 3 13.51 17.45 3.00
CA ASP A 3 12.72 17.60 1.77
C ASP A 3 11.21 17.69 2.00
N LEU A 4 10.69 17.15 3.12
CA LEU A 4 9.25 16.92 3.29
C LEU A 4 8.70 17.38 4.64
N GLN A 5 9.54 17.79 5.60
CA GLN A 5 9.14 18.03 6.99
C GLN A 5 8.14 19.18 7.20
N GLU A 6 8.06 20.14 6.27
CA GLU A 6 7.19 21.29 6.40
C GLU A 6 5.75 21.00 5.97
N GLU A 7 5.55 19.98 5.13
CA GLU A 7 4.26 19.69 4.50
C GLU A 7 3.70 18.33 4.90
N TYR A 8 4.55 17.39 5.34
CA TYR A 8 4.17 16.01 5.58
C TYR A 8 4.57 15.53 6.99
N ALA A 9 3.79 14.59 7.53
CA ALA A 9 4.17 13.72 8.62
C ALA A 9 4.24 12.28 8.09
N ILE A 10 5.24 11.51 8.52
CA ILE A 10 5.39 10.12 8.11
C ILE A 10 4.88 9.19 9.21
N ILE A 11 3.88 8.38 8.91
CA ILE A 11 3.46 7.27 9.76
C ILE A 11 4.15 6.01 9.27
N VAL A 12 4.85 5.32 10.16
CA VAL A 12 5.52 4.04 9.87
C VAL A 12 4.73 2.90 10.49
N LYS A 13 4.42 1.90 9.67
CA LYS A 13 3.80 0.64 10.08
C LYS A 13 4.62 -0.52 9.54
N HIS A 14 5.44 -1.15 10.41
CA HIS A 14 6.18 -2.35 10.04
C HIS A 14 5.25 -3.57 10.01
N HIS A 15 5.51 -4.47 9.06
CA HIS A 15 4.84 -5.76 9.06
C HIS A 15 5.16 -6.53 10.34
N PRO A 16 4.20 -7.23 10.97
CA PRO A 16 4.41 -7.95 12.24
C PRO A 16 5.60 -8.92 12.24
N PHE A 17 5.96 -9.49 11.09
CA PHE A 17 7.07 -10.43 10.95
C PHE A 17 8.45 -9.78 10.80
N VAL A 18 8.53 -8.45 10.77
CA VAL A 18 9.82 -7.74 10.76
C VAL A 18 10.39 -7.72 12.17
N GLY A 19 11.35 -8.63 12.43
CA GLY A 19 12.00 -8.74 13.75
C GLY A 19 13.01 -7.63 14.03
N ASN A 20 13.61 -7.04 13.01
CA ASN A 20 14.66 -6.03 13.14
C ASN A 20 14.15 -4.68 12.61
N ARG A 21 13.30 -4.02 13.41
CA ARG A 21 12.74 -2.71 13.06
C ARG A 21 13.80 -1.63 13.18
N SER A 22 13.85 -0.74 12.19
CA SER A 22 14.73 0.43 12.23
C SER A 22 14.30 1.37 13.35
N LYS A 23 15.25 1.80 14.19
CA LYS A 23 14.98 2.78 15.24
C LYS A 23 14.93 4.18 14.64
N ILE A 24 13.86 4.89 14.90
CA ILE A 24 13.74 6.30 14.52
C ILE A 24 14.65 7.13 15.43
N ASP A 25 15.58 7.87 14.82
CA ASP A 25 16.44 8.81 15.56
C ASP A 25 15.57 9.88 16.23
N LYS A 26 15.96 10.25 17.46
CA LYS A 26 15.23 11.24 18.29
C LYS A 26 15.00 12.57 17.57
N LYS A 27 15.92 12.98 16.68
CA LYS A 27 15.82 14.22 15.91
C LYS A 27 14.69 14.23 14.86
N TYR A 28 14.10 13.07 14.54
CA TYR A 28 13.03 12.94 13.55
C TYR A 28 11.66 12.63 14.18
N LYS A 29 11.56 12.60 15.52
CA LYS A 29 10.33 12.18 16.21
C LYS A 29 9.12 13.09 15.97
N ASP A 30 9.36 14.36 15.64
CA ASP A 30 8.30 15.30 15.31
C ASP A 30 7.78 15.14 13.88
N PHE A 31 8.50 14.37 13.06
CA PHE A 31 8.19 14.14 11.65
C PHE A 31 7.80 12.69 11.37
N ILE A 32 8.40 11.71 12.08
CA ILE A 32 8.17 10.28 11.88
C ILE A 32 7.53 9.69 13.12
N ILE A 33 6.35 9.11 12.96
CA ILE A 33 5.55 8.49 14.01
C ILE A 33 5.49 6.98 13.76
N ASP A 34 6.10 6.17 14.62
CA ASP A 34 6.00 4.71 14.54
C ASP A 34 4.75 4.22 15.29
N LEU A 35 3.78 3.73 14.52
CA LEU A 35 2.53 3.16 15.01
C LEU A 35 2.47 1.63 14.80
N SER A 36 3.63 0.97 14.65
CA SER A 36 3.69 -0.46 14.36
C SER A 36 3.03 -1.33 15.44
N ASP A 37 3.07 -0.90 16.68
CA ASP A 37 2.55 -1.68 17.82
C ASP A 37 1.18 -1.19 18.34
N HIS A 38 0.66 -0.06 17.85
CA HIS A 38 -0.46 0.64 18.48
C HIS A 38 -1.75 0.69 17.67
N SER A 39 -1.71 0.46 16.38
CA SER A 39 -2.88 0.66 15.51
C SER A 39 -3.04 -0.47 14.50
N GLU A 40 -4.29 -0.80 14.22
CA GLU A 40 -4.63 -1.64 13.08
C GLU A 40 -4.30 -0.90 11.78
N LEU A 41 -3.86 -1.65 10.77
CA LEU A 41 -3.46 -1.07 9.49
C LEU A 41 -4.61 -0.29 8.83
N ASN A 42 -5.80 -0.86 8.86
CA ASN A 42 -6.98 -0.25 8.24
C ASN A 42 -7.38 1.07 8.89
N ASP A 43 -7.19 1.20 10.20
CA ASP A 43 -7.45 2.47 10.91
C ASP A 43 -6.50 3.58 10.44
N LEU A 44 -5.24 3.22 10.16
CA LEU A 44 -4.26 4.17 9.65
C LEU A 44 -4.57 4.64 8.22
N LEU A 45 -5.17 3.80 7.40
CA LEU A 45 -5.54 4.20 6.03
C LEU A 45 -6.54 5.36 6.01
N PHE A 46 -7.41 5.49 7.01
CA PHE A 46 -8.38 6.61 7.09
C PHE A 46 -7.74 7.99 7.35
N VAL A 47 -6.49 8.01 7.79
CA VAL A 47 -5.72 9.25 8.04
C VAL A 47 -4.52 9.39 7.10
N THR A 48 -4.45 8.56 6.06
CA THR A 48 -3.35 8.51 5.10
C THR A 48 -3.72 9.27 3.84
N ASP A 49 -2.98 10.31 3.50
CA ASP A 49 -3.13 11.06 2.25
C ASP A 49 -2.39 10.38 1.08
N VAL A 50 -1.26 9.73 1.35
CA VAL A 50 -0.45 9.01 0.36
C VAL A 50 0.14 7.76 1.00
N LEU A 51 -0.07 6.60 0.39
CA LEU A 51 0.54 5.34 0.82
C LEU A 51 1.86 5.11 0.10
N ILE A 52 2.94 4.90 0.86
CA ILE A 52 4.21 4.39 0.34
C ILE A 52 4.35 2.95 0.80
N THR A 53 4.42 2.03 -0.14
CA THR A 53 4.59 0.60 0.15
C THR A 53 5.49 -0.05 -0.90
N ASP A 54 5.65 -1.37 -0.85
CA ASP A 54 6.41 -2.13 -1.84
C ASP A 54 5.55 -3.24 -2.48
N TYR A 55 5.65 -4.46 -2.00
CA TYR A 55 4.99 -5.66 -2.55
C TYR A 55 3.79 -6.12 -1.68
N SER A 56 3.22 -5.23 -0.91
CA SER A 56 2.18 -5.53 0.08
C SER A 56 0.78 -5.58 -0.53
N SER A 57 -0.05 -6.51 -0.03
CA SER A 57 -1.49 -6.56 -0.38
C SER A 57 -2.30 -5.37 0.17
N VAL A 58 -1.74 -4.52 1.02
CA VAL A 58 -2.40 -3.29 1.49
C VAL A 58 -2.87 -2.37 0.36
N VAL A 59 -2.30 -2.53 -0.82
CA VAL A 59 -2.73 -1.79 -2.02
C VAL A 59 -4.20 -2.03 -2.37
N PHE A 60 -4.77 -3.19 -2.02
CA PHE A 60 -6.18 -3.48 -2.25
C PHE A 60 -7.07 -2.64 -1.33
N GLU A 61 -6.78 -2.60 -0.03
CA GLU A 61 -7.53 -1.82 0.94
C GLU A 61 -7.39 -0.31 0.65
N ALA A 62 -6.18 0.16 0.37
CA ALA A 62 -5.92 1.56 0.04
C ALA A 62 -6.63 1.99 -1.25
N SER A 63 -6.73 1.11 -2.25
CA SER A 63 -7.41 1.40 -3.51
C SER A 63 -8.93 1.61 -3.32
N LEU A 64 -9.56 0.91 -2.38
CA LEU A 64 -10.98 1.11 -2.03
C LEU A 64 -11.25 2.48 -1.42
N LEU A 65 -10.25 3.06 -0.75
CA LEU A 65 -10.31 4.40 -0.15
C LEU A 65 -9.82 5.50 -1.11
N ASN A 66 -9.45 5.14 -2.35
CA ASN A 66 -8.87 6.04 -3.34
C ASN A 66 -7.59 6.76 -2.87
N ILE A 67 -6.80 6.11 -2.02
CA ILE A 67 -5.54 6.67 -1.53
C ILE A 67 -4.49 6.58 -2.66
N PRO A 68 -3.88 7.71 -3.06
CA PRO A 68 -2.76 7.69 -4.00
C PRO A 68 -1.60 6.85 -3.48
N MET A 69 -0.91 6.12 -4.37
CA MET A 69 0.12 5.18 -3.95
C MET A 69 1.44 5.39 -4.68
N ILE A 70 2.54 5.25 -3.93
CA ILE A 70 3.89 5.10 -4.49
C ILE A 70 4.43 3.73 -4.08
N LEU A 71 4.85 2.95 -5.06
CA LEU A 71 5.42 1.63 -4.87
C LEU A 71 6.95 1.75 -4.90
N TYR A 72 7.57 1.73 -3.71
CA TYR A 72 9.02 1.86 -3.56
C TYR A 72 9.71 0.50 -3.75
N ALA A 73 9.94 0.14 -5.01
CA ALA A 73 10.40 -1.18 -5.44
C ALA A 73 11.89 -1.17 -5.86
N PHE A 74 12.79 -0.79 -4.94
CA PHE A 74 14.23 -0.65 -5.20
C PHE A 74 14.94 -1.98 -5.45
N ASP A 75 14.34 -3.10 -5.06
CA ASP A 75 14.89 -4.45 -5.22
C ASP A 75 13.97 -5.38 -6.03
N LEU A 76 13.18 -4.81 -6.96
CA LEU A 76 12.15 -5.53 -7.73
C LEU A 76 12.68 -6.78 -8.41
N ASP A 77 13.82 -6.71 -9.13
CA ASP A 77 14.42 -7.86 -9.83
C ASP A 77 14.76 -9.01 -8.86
N LYS A 78 15.26 -8.67 -7.68
CA LYS A 78 15.58 -9.63 -6.64
C LYS A 78 14.30 -10.26 -6.07
N TYR A 79 13.27 -9.46 -5.86
CA TYR A 79 11.99 -9.96 -5.36
C TYR A 79 11.34 -10.90 -6.37
N ILE A 80 11.29 -10.52 -7.65
CA ILE A 80 10.77 -11.36 -8.74
C ILE A 80 11.52 -12.71 -8.80
N SER A 81 12.85 -12.67 -8.76
CA SER A 81 13.67 -13.89 -8.85
C SER A 81 13.53 -14.83 -7.66
N SER A 82 13.16 -14.32 -6.47
CA SER A 82 13.06 -15.10 -5.24
C SER A 82 11.64 -15.54 -4.87
N ARG A 83 10.62 -14.73 -5.20
CA ARG A 83 9.23 -14.98 -4.83
C ARG A 83 8.27 -15.00 -6.01
N GLY A 84 8.52 -14.17 -7.02
CA GLY A 84 7.65 -14.01 -8.18
C GLY A 84 6.32 -13.34 -7.88
N PHE A 85 5.56 -13.10 -8.93
CA PHE A 85 4.19 -12.59 -8.89
C PHE A 85 3.30 -13.43 -9.80
N TYR A 86 2.00 -13.40 -9.59
CA TYR A 86 1.01 -14.02 -10.48
C TYR A 86 0.81 -13.22 -11.78
N TYR A 87 1.11 -11.93 -11.74
CA TYR A 87 1.02 -10.97 -12.84
C TYR A 87 2.33 -10.21 -12.95
N GLU A 88 2.59 -9.58 -14.09
CA GLU A 88 3.69 -8.62 -14.20
C GLU A 88 3.44 -7.46 -13.23
N TYR A 89 4.44 -7.14 -12.41
CA TYR A 89 4.28 -6.18 -11.31
C TYR A 89 3.90 -4.78 -11.82
N GLU A 90 4.48 -4.37 -12.94
CA GLU A 90 4.21 -3.07 -13.57
C GLU A 90 2.77 -2.95 -14.07
N ASP A 91 2.19 -4.06 -14.55
CA ASP A 91 0.82 -4.12 -15.08
C ASP A 91 -0.25 -4.13 -13.97
N MET A 92 0.13 -4.48 -12.75
CA MET A 92 -0.80 -4.56 -11.63
C MET A 92 -0.59 -3.49 -10.56
N ALA A 93 0.43 -2.65 -10.70
CA ALA A 93 0.72 -1.63 -9.71
C ALA A 93 -0.36 -0.52 -9.72
N PRO A 94 -1.03 -0.23 -8.60
CA PRO A 94 -2.10 0.77 -8.55
C PRO A 94 -1.59 2.20 -8.41
N GLY A 95 -0.34 2.48 -8.73
CA GLY A 95 0.27 3.79 -8.59
C GLY A 95 1.68 3.86 -9.17
N LYS A 96 2.39 4.90 -8.79
CA LYS A 96 3.75 5.19 -9.26
C LYS A 96 4.76 4.21 -8.71
N ILE A 97 5.49 3.51 -9.60
CA ILE A 97 6.65 2.68 -9.21
C ILE A 97 7.91 3.52 -9.21
N VAL A 98 8.67 3.49 -8.12
CA VAL A 98 9.95 4.18 -7.98
C VAL A 98 11.01 3.24 -7.41
N GLY A 99 12.22 3.28 -7.97
CA GLY A 99 13.32 2.38 -7.60
C GLY A 99 14.39 3.02 -6.72
N ASN A 100 14.25 4.31 -6.33
CA ASN A 100 15.25 4.99 -5.53
C ASN A 100 14.66 6.18 -4.76
N TYR A 101 15.41 6.65 -3.76
CA TYR A 101 14.99 7.75 -2.89
C TYR A 101 14.70 9.06 -3.64
N LYS A 102 15.54 9.40 -4.63
CA LYS A 102 15.35 10.64 -5.38
C LYS A 102 14.00 10.63 -6.12
N SER A 103 13.72 9.56 -6.85
CA SER A 103 12.45 9.41 -7.57
C SER A 103 11.25 9.41 -6.63
N LEU A 104 11.38 8.82 -5.42
CA LEU A 104 10.35 8.86 -4.39
C LEU A 104 10.04 10.30 -3.98
N VAL A 105 11.05 11.08 -3.62
CA VAL A 105 10.87 12.47 -3.19
C VAL A 105 10.32 13.33 -4.33
N ASP A 106 10.84 13.15 -5.55
CA ASP A 106 10.37 13.87 -6.72
C ASP A 106 8.89 13.58 -7.02
N SER A 107 8.45 12.32 -6.88
CA SER A 107 7.03 11.94 -7.04
C SER A 107 6.14 12.61 -5.99
N ILE A 108 6.57 12.62 -4.72
CA ILE A 108 5.79 13.27 -3.65
C ILE A 108 5.67 14.77 -3.91
N ARG A 109 6.76 15.46 -4.23
CA ARG A 109 6.77 16.91 -4.46
C ARG A 109 5.95 17.36 -5.67
N ASN A 110 5.88 16.52 -6.69
CA ASN A 110 5.16 16.82 -7.93
C ASN A 110 3.73 16.24 -7.93
N GLU A 111 3.31 15.59 -6.84
CA GLU A 111 2.03 14.86 -6.76
C GLU A 111 1.83 13.89 -7.94
N ASP A 112 2.93 13.26 -8.36
CA ASP A 112 2.95 12.33 -9.49
C ASP A 112 2.64 10.91 -9.00
N TRP A 113 1.35 10.61 -8.86
CA TRP A 113 0.84 9.35 -8.33
C TRP A 113 0.42 8.34 -9.40
N GLU A 114 0.33 8.75 -10.66
CA GLU A 114 -0.24 7.93 -11.75
C GLU A 114 -1.66 7.40 -11.42
N ASN A 115 -2.55 8.30 -11.00
CA ASN A 115 -3.89 7.95 -10.51
C ASN A 115 -4.75 7.14 -11.52
N ASP A 116 -4.48 7.23 -12.81
CA ASP A 116 -5.15 6.41 -13.82
C ASP A 116 -4.94 4.92 -13.57
N LYS A 117 -3.76 4.53 -13.09
CA LYS A 117 -3.44 3.15 -12.71
C LYS A 117 -4.30 2.65 -11.54
N LEU A 118 -4.63 3.52 -10.59
CA LEU A 118 -5.51 3.18 -9.47
C LEU A 118 -6.92 2.81 -9.97
N GLU A 119 -7.46 3.58 -10.91
CA GLU A 119 -8.78 3.29 -11.50
C GLU A 119 -8.78 2.00 -12.34
N GLU A 120 -7.71 1.74 -13.08
CA GLU A 120 -7.54 0.49 -13.83
C GLU A 120 -7.42 -0.72 -12.89
N PHE A 121 -6.64 -0.59 -11.81
CA PHE A 121 -6.52 -1.60 -10.79
C PHE A 121 -7.87 -1.93 -10.16
N LYS A 122 -8.65 -0.94 -9.77
CA LYS A 122 -9.98 -1.13 -9.19
C LYS A 122 -10.92 -1.88 -10.16
N LYS A 123 -10.95 -1.50 -11.42
CA LYS A 123 -11.75 -2.18 -12.45
C LYS A 123 -11.33 -3.63 -12.67
N ARG A 124 -10.05 -3.94 -12.50
CA ARG A 124 -9.50 -5.28 -12.72
C ARG A 124 -9.79 -6.23 -11.56
N PHE A 125 -9.73 -5.74 -10.32
CA PHE A 125 -9.71 -6.59 -9.12
C PHE A 125 -10.98 -6.54 -8.29
N PHE A 126 -11.89 -5.60 -8.55
CA PHE A 126 -13.15 -5.48 -7.82
C PHE A 126 -14.34 -5.49 -8.77
N ASP A 127 -15.20 -6.51 -8.62
CA ASP A 127 -16.43 -6.61 -9.40
C ASP A 127 -17.58 -5.85 -8.70
N ASP A 128 -17.98 -6.30 -7.50
CA ASP A 128 -19.08 -5.74 -6.73
C ASP A 128 -18.61 -5.12 -5.42
N LEU A 129 -18.69 -3.80 -5.29
CA LEU A 129 -18.35 -3.06 -4.06
C LEU A 129 -19.61 -2.73 -3.23
N ASP A 130 -20.52 -3.72 -3.06
CA ASP A 130 -21.82 -3.57 -2.40
C ASP A 130 -21.82 -4.02 -0.91
N GLY A 131 -20.66 -4.44 -0.39
CA GLY A 131 -20.50 -4.94 0.98
C GLY A 131 -21.11 -6.33 1.25
N LYS A 132 -21.57 -7.05 0.21
CA LYS A 132 -22.27 -8.33 0.36
C LYS A 132 -21.42 -9.56 0.02
N SER A 133 -20.11 -9.43 -0.12
CA SER A 133 -19.22 -10.54 -0.49
C SER A 133 -19.30 -11.72 0.48
N ALA A 134 -19.36 -11.44 1.80
CA ALA A 134 -19.53 -12.48 2.81
C ALA A 134 -20.85 -13.27 2.63
N GLN A 135 -21.97 -12.58 2.36
CA GLN A 135 -23.25 -13.23 2.11
C GLN A 135 -23.18 -14.12 0.86
N ARG A 136 -22.65 -13.63 -0.25
CA ARG A 136 -22.46 -14.43 -1.47
C ARG A 136 -21.62 -15.69 -1.21
N THR A 137 -20.60 -15.59 -0.38
CA THR A 137 -19.77 -16.74 0.01
C THR A 137 -20.57 -17.76 0.81
N VAL A 138 -21.37 -17.33 1.78
CA VAL A 138 -22.25 -18.20 2.56
C VAL A 138 -23.28 -18.90 1.65
N ASP A 139 -23.94 -18.15 0.78
CA ASP A 139 -24.94 -18.69 -0.16
C ASP A 139 -24.34 -19.77 -1.09
N LEU A 140 -23.09 -19.53 -1.55
CA LEU A 140 -22.36 -20.51 -2.35
C LEU A 140 -22.08 -21.79 -1.56
N ILE A 141 -21.56 -21.67 -0.34
CA ILE A 141 -21.30 -22.83 0.54
C ILE A 141 -22.59 -23.64 0.78
N GLU A 142 -23.66 -22.95 1.14
CA GLU A 142 -24.97 -23.63 1.36
C GLU A 142 -25.47 -24.35 0.10
N SER A 143 -25.29 -23.76 -1.08
CA SER A 143 -25.68 -24.38 -2.35
C SER A 143 -24.90 -25.66 -2.63
N CYS A 144 -23.62 -25.72 -2.21
CA CYS A 144 -22.80 -26.93 -2.34
C CYS A 144 -23.19 -28.05 -1.35
N LEU A 145 -23.66 -27.67 -0.16
CA LEU A 145 -24.07 -28.64 0.88
C LEU A 145 -25.43 -29.26 0.63
N LYS A 146 -26.27 -28.62 -0.18
CA LYS A 146 -27.63 -29.13 -0.52
C LYS A 146 -27.65 -30.11 -1.71
N LYS A 147 -26.47 -30.44 -2.27
CA LYS A 147 -26.30 -31.50 -3.28
C LYS A 147 -25.93 -32.82 -2.64
#